data_872b9c216d16fc0e45a567f418a563c5
#
_entry.id   872b9c216d16fc0e45a567f418a563c5
#
_cell.length_a   1.000
_cell.length_b   1.000
_cell.length_c   1.000
_cell.angle_alpha   90.00
_cell.angle_beta   90.00
_cell.angle_gamma   90.00
#
_symmetry.space_group_name_H-M   'P 1'
#
loop_
_entity.id
_entity.type
_entity.pdbx_description
1 polymer ?
#
loop_
_entity_poly.entity_id
_entity_poly.type
_entity_poly.pdbx_seq_one_letter_code
_entity_poly.pdbx_strand_id
1 'polypeptide(L)'
;MGLAFPPSHQNDAVQNLRRWLKESRVHAWIGVLIACFALQTILEVLGWLGHVNLEGALLSYVALPAWANWQIGQIWTLLTYGFLHYGFMHLLLNCVMLYFAGHMLKTFWTDLQVVRLFLVGIITGGIAFVLISLWSPGWNPLMGASAGVLALLLAATRMSPRMPVYLLGIFKVPLWVVSAILLFISVAGLSGENGGGQVAHLGGALAGWVLGRSPEYLTGFSWRTSRFGSRAPLRVVREKTLELDAILEKISKVG
;
A
#
# COMPACT_ATOMS: atom_id res chain seq x y z
N MET A 1 48.09 27.56 1.57
CA MET A 1 46.73 27.88 1.11
C MET A 1 46.04 26.57 0.75
N GLY A 2 45.33 25.97 1.72
CA GLY A 2 44.70 24.65 1.54
C GLY A 2 43.32 24.83 0.87
N LEU A 3 43.14 24.23 -0.30
CA LEU A 3 41.85 24.14 -0.98
C LEU A 3 40.97 23.16 -0.20
N ALA A 4 40.06 23.69 0.62
CA ALA A 4 38.99 22.89 1.22
C ALA A 4 37.98 22.54 0.12
N PHE A 5 37.92 21.27 -0.26
CA PHE A 5 36.85 20.77 -1.12
C PHE A 5 35.50 20.86 -0.36
N PRO A 6 34.42 21.34 -0.98
CA PRO A 6 33.13 21.38 -0.33
C PRO A 6 32.66 19.93 -0.01
N PRO A 7 31.94 19.70 1.09
CA PRO A 7 31.48 18.38 1.47
C PRO A 7 30.63 17.80 0.34
N SER A 8 30.87 16.53 0.01
CA SER A 8 30.33 15.85 -1.13
C SER A 8 28.78 15.77 -1.05
N HIS A 9 28.06 16.30 -2.04
CA HIS A 9 26.61 16.23 -2.20
C HIS A 9 26.04 14.78 -2.16
N GLN A 10 26.87 13.77 -2.29
CA GLN A 10 26.47 12.36 -2.17
C GLN A 10 25.99 11.98 -0.77
N ASN A 11 26.55 12.55 0.29
CA ASN A 11 26.11 12.26 1.66
C ASN A 11 24.72 12.82 1.94
N ASP A 12 24.35 13.94 1.33
CA ASP A 12 23.05 14.57 1.52
C ASP A 12 21.91 13.75 0.88
N ALA A 13 22.13 13.20 -0.33
CA ALA A 13 21.14 12.39 -1.01
C ALA A 13 20.82 11.08 -0.25
N VAL A 14 21.86 10.38 0.25
CA VAL A 14 21.69 9.16 1.05
C VAL A 14 20.99 9.46 2.38
N GLN A 15 21.34 10.56 3.04
CA GLN A 15 20.71 10.97 4.30
C GLN A 15 19.25 11.36 4.07
N ASN A 16 18.94 12.07 3.00
CA ASN A 16 17.57 12.44 2.63
C ASN A 16 16.73 11.21 2.31
N LEU A 17 17.25 10.24 1.55
CA LEU A 17 16.59 8.98 1.28
C LEU A 17 16.31 8.19 2.57
N ARG A 18 17.32 8.08 3.46
CA ARG A 18 17.14 7.40 4.75
C ARG A 18 16.09 8.08 5.63
N ARG A 19 16.03 9.41 5.61
CA ARG A 19 15.02 10.19 6.31
C ARG A 19 13.64 9.89 5.73
N TRP A 20 13.48 10.00 4.42
CA TRP A 20 12.24 9.72 3.71
C TRP A 20 11.70 8.30 4.00
N LEU A 21 12.56 7.28 3.95
CA LEU A 21 12.17 5.90 4.28
C LEU A 21 11.73 5.73 5.75
N LYS A 22 12.25 6.55 6.66
CA LYS A 22 11.89 6.51 8.09
C LYS A 22 10.64 7.32 8.45
N GLU A 23 10.27 8.29 7.63
CA GLU A 23 9.10 9.17 7.87
C GLU A 23 7.79 8.40 7.88
N SER A 24 7.68 7.34 7.09
CA SER A 24 6.47 6.53 7.00
C SER A 24 6.77 5.10 6.60
N ARG A 25 6.03 4.16 7.16
CA ARG A 25 6.07 2.77 6.73
C ARG A 25 5.60 2.60 5.28
N VAL A 26 4.71 3.47 4.78
CA VAL A 26 4.31 3.49 3.37
C VAL A 26 5.51 3.74 2.47
N HIS A 27 6.37 4.71 2.83
CA HIS A 27 7.61 4.99 2.09
C HIS A 27 8.56 3.79 2.11
N ALA A 28 8.71 3.13 3.27
CA ALA A 28 9.54 1.94 3.40
C ALA A 28 9.04 0.81 2.47
N TRP A 29 7.72 0.60 2.39
CA TRP A 29 7.14 -0.41 1.50
C TRP A 29 7.30 -0.07 0.02
N ILE A 30 7.20 1.20 -0.37
CA ILE A 30 7.55 1.65 -1.73
C ILE A 30 9.02 1.30 -2.02
N GLY A 31 9.92 1.56 -1.08
CA GLY A 31 11.34 1.18 -1.19
C GLY A 31 11.54 -0.32 -1.36
N VAL A 32 10.76 -1.15 -0.65
CA VAL A 32 10.77 -2.63 -0.81
C VAL A 32 10.34 -3.03 -2.21
N LEU A 33 9.23 -2.47 -2.74
CA LEU A 33 8.77 -2.79 -4.10
C LEU A 33 9.82 -2.43 -5.16
N ILE A 34 10.44 -1.25 -5.03
CA ILE A 34 11.51 -0.80 -5.94
C ILE A 34 12.72 -1.74 -5.84
N ALA A 35 13.13 -2.14 -4.64
CA ALA A 35 14.27 -3.05 -4.42
C ALA A 35 14.00 -4.44 -5.01
N CYS A 36 12.78 -4.98 -4.82
CA CYS A 36 12.37 -6.26 -5.42
C CYS A 36 12.39 -6.21 -6.95
N PHE A 37 11.88 -5.13 -7.54
CA PHE A 37 11.90 -4.95 -8.99
C PHE A 37 13.32 -4.78 -9.54
N ALA A 38 14.18 -4.04 -8.84
CA ALA A 38 15.60 -3.92 -9.22
C ALA A 38 16.29 -5.29 -9.20
N LEU A 39 16.03 -6.12 -8.17
CA LEU A 39 16.54 -7.49 -8.12
C LEU A 39 16.00 -8.34 -9.30
N GLN A 40 14.70 -8.26 -9.59
CA GLN A 40 14.08 -8.95 -10.74
C GLN A 40 14.78 -8.57 -12.04
N THR A 41 14.97 -7.27 -12.30
CA THR A 41 15.65 -6.77 -13.50
C THR A 41 17.12 -7.19 -13.55
N ILE A 42 17.84 -7.18 -12.41
CA ILE A 42 19.24 -7.68 -12.37
C ILE A 42 19.31 -9.16 -12.75
N LEU A 43 18.40 -9.99 -12.23
CA LEU A 43 18.36 -11.41 -12.54
C LEU A 43 18.01 -11.66 -14.02
N GLU A 44 17.11 -10.86 -14.60
CA GLU A 44 16.80 -10.89 -16.04
C GLU A 44 18.05 -10.60 -16.88
N VAL A 45 18.75 -9.49 -16.57
CA VAL A 45 19.98 -9.09 -17.29
C VAL A 45 21.09 -10.12 -17.13
N LEU A 46 21.36 -10.60 -15.91
CA LEU A 46 22.38 -11.62 -15.66
C LEU A 46 22.01 -12.95 -16.34
N GLY A 47 20.73 -13.31 -16.36
CA GLY A 47 20.24 -14.48 -17.06
C GLY A 47 20.45 -14.38 -18.57
N TRP A 48 20.17 -13.22 -19.15
CA TRP A 48 20.42 -12.94 -20.56
C TRP A 48 21.91 -13.05 -20.90
N LEU A 49 22.80 -12.45 -20.10
CA LEU A 49 24.26 -12.51 -20.30
C LEU A 49 24.82 -13.93 -20.13
N GLY A 50 24.29 -14.71 -19.18
CA GLY A 50 24.75 -16.08 -18.88
C GLY A 50 24.04 -17.16 -19.69
N HIS A 51 23.11 -16.81 -20.60
CA HIS A 51 22.27 -17.76 -21.35
C HIS A 51 21.49 -18.75 -20.44
N VAL A 52 21.08 -18.28 -19.25
CA VAL A 52 20.30 -19.04 -18.25
C VAL A 52 19.03 -18.27 -17.88
N ASN A 53 17.93 -18.99 -17.60
CA ASN A 53 16.66 -18.35 -17.24
C ASN A 53 16.57 -18.09 -15.73
N LEU A 54 17.36 -17.14 -15.21
CA LEU A 54 17.35 -16.79 -13.77
C LEU A 54 16.05 -16.13 -13.33
N GLU A 55 15.48 -15.24 -14.17
CA GLU A 55 14.20 -14.62 -13.89
C GLU A 55 13.09 -15.66 -13.84
N GLY A 56 12.98 -16.55 -14.82
CA GLY A 56 11.99 -17.63 -14.82
C GLY A 56 12.10 -18.52 -13.58
N ALA A 57 13.31 -18.81 -13.10
CA ALA A 57 13.52 -19.53 -11.85
C ALA A 57 12.98 -18.75 -10.65
N LEU A 58 13.24 -17.43 -10.55
CA LEU A 58 12.65 -16.57 -9.51
C LEU A 58 11.12 -16.58 -9.59
N LEU A 59 10.55 -16.35 -10.78
CA LEU A 59 9.11 -16.25 -10.97
C LEU A 59 8.39 -17.56 -10.60
N SER A 60 8.98 -18.72 -10.88
CA SER A 60 8.41 -20.03 -10.52
C SER A 60 8.27 -20.25 -9.02
N TYR A 61 9.08 -19.55 -8.19
CA TYR A 61 9.04 -19.63 -6.74
C TYR A 61 8.26 -18.51 -6.06
N VAL A 62 8.14 -17.33 -6.68
CA VAL A 62 7.69 -16.11 -6.01
C VAL A 62 6.38 -15.58 -6.57
N ALA A 63 6.10 -15.76 -7.87
CA ALA A 63 4.81 -15.44 -8.49
C ALA A 63 3.74 -16.44 -8.06
N LEU A 64 2.47 -16.03 -8.04
CA LEU A 64 1.36 -16.91 -7.69
C LEU A 64 0.79 -17.57 -8.95
N PRO A 65 0.99 -18.88 -9.18
CA PRO A 65 0.45 -19.58 -10.33
C PRO A 65 -1.04 -19.82 -10.19
N ALA A 66 -1.74 -20.05 -11.31
CA ALA A 66 -3.11 -20.54 -11.30
C ALA A 66 -3.21 -21.91 -10.58
N TRP A 67 -4.39 -22.25 -10.09
CA TRP A 67 -4.62 -23.47 -9.27
C TRP A 67 -4.00 -24.73 -9.84
N ALA A 68 -4.15 -24.96 -11.14
CA ALA A 68 -3.64 -26.17 -11.78
C ALA A 68 -2.12 -26.36 -11.64
N ASN A 69 -1.38 -25.28 -11.47
CA ASN A 69 0.07 -25.26 -11.33
C ASN A 69 0.52 -24.95 -9.89
N TRP A 70 -0.44 -24.66 -8.99
CA TRP A 70 -0.13 -24.28 -7.61
C TRP A 70 0.21 -25.51 -6.78
N GLN A 71 1.43 -25.57 -6.30
CA GLN A 71 1.87 -26.61 -5.39
C GLN A 71 1.50 -26.22 -3.94
N ILE A 72 0.86 -27.12 -3.20
CA ILE A 72 0.42 -26.88 -1.81
C ILE A 72 1.59 -26.41 -0.91
N GLY A 73 2.83 -26.79 -1.25
CA GLY A 73 4.02 -26.32 -0.55
C GLY A 73 4.38 -24.86 -0.78
N GLN A 74 3.81 -24.16 -1.78
CA GLN A 74 4.16 -22.78 -2.14
C GLN A 74 3.19 -21.73 -1.58
N ILE A 75 2.69 -21.95 -0.37
CA ILE A 75 1.72 -21.05 0.30
C ILE A 75 2.22 -19.59 0.42
N TRP A 76 3.52 -19.36 0.49
CA TRP A 76 4.10 -18.03 0.53
C TRP A 76 3.78 -17.19 -0.72
N THR A 77 3.52 -17.84 -1.87
CA THR A 77 3.19 -17.14 -3.11
C THR A 77 1.90 -16.32 -3.01
N LEU A 78 0.99 -16.65 -2.09
CA LEU A 78 -0.18 -15.81 -1.76
C LEU A 78 0.19 -14.40 -1.28
N LEU A 79 1.41 -14.19 -0.84
CA LEU A 79 1.92 -12.90 -0.41
C LEU A 79 3.00 -12.37 -1.34
N THR A 80 3.94 -13.23 -1.76
CA THR A 80 5.16 -12.80 -2.44
C THR A 80 4.91 -12.29 -3.85
N TYR A 81 3.86 -12.73 -4.53
CA TYR A 81 3.47 -12.22 -5.85
C TYR A 81 3.29 -10.70 -5.87
N GLY A 82 2.84 -10.13 -4.73
CA GLY A 82 2.61 -8.70 -4.58
C GLY A 82 3.88 -7.84 -4.66
N PHE A 83 5.06 -8.44 -4.64
CA PHE A 83 6.34 -7.74 -4.72
C PHE A 83 6.97 -7.79 -6.11
N LEU A 84 6.44 -8.62 -7.01
CA LEU A 84 6.89 -8.74 -8.40
C LEU A 84 6.08 -7.81 -9.31
N HIS A 85 6.69 -7.36 -10.42
CA HIS A 85 6.02 -6.50 -11.39
C HIS A 85 6.40 -6.87 -12.82
N TYR A 86 5.42 -6.85 -13.74
CA TYR A 86 5.64 -7.16 -15.16
C TYR A 86 6.53 -6.16 -15.90
N GLY A 87 6.76 -4.96 -15.32
CA GLY A 87 7.59 -3.95 -15.93
C GLY A 87 7.54 -2.63 -15.17
N PHE A 88 8.39 -1.69 -15.60
CA PHE A 88 8.58 -0.41 -14.92
C PHE A 88 7.29 0.40 -14.75
N MET A 89 6.45 0.49 -15.78
CA MET A 89 5.20 1.27 -15.70
C MET A 89 4.21 0.65 -14.70
N HIS A 90 4.14 -0.68 -14.64
CA HIS A 90 3.32 -1.39 -13.66
C HIS A 90 3.78 -1.12 -12.23
N LEU A 91 5.11 -1.18 -11.97
CA LEU A 91 5.68 -0.79 -10.69
C LEU A 91 5.38 0.67 -10.35
N LEU A 92 5.63 1.59 -11.30
CA LEU A 92 5.45 3.02 -11.09
C LEU A 92 4.02 3.36 -10.66
N LEU A 93 3.03 2.82 -11.37
CA LEU A 93 1.62 3.04 -11.04
C LEU A 93 1.26 2.47 -9.66
N ASN A 94 1.77 1.28 -9.31
CA ASN A 94 1.58 0.71 -7.97
C ASN A 94 2.21 1.58 -6.87
N CYS A 95 3.44 2.07 -7.07
CA CYS A 95 4.11 2.93 -6.09
C CYS A 95 3.38 4.27 -5.91
N VAL A 96 2.96 4.91 -7.01
CA VAL A 96 2.20 6.17 -6.98
C VAL A 96 0.87 5.98 -6.25
N MET A 97 0.12 4.95 -6.60
CA MET A 97 -1.17 4.66 -5.96
C MET A 97 -1.01 4.23 -4.50
N LEU A 98 0.03 3.46 -4.16
CA LEU A 98 0.36 3.11 -2.77
C LEU A 98 0.67 4.36 -1.95
N TYR A 99 1.45 5.29 -2.52
CA TYR A 99 1.75 6.56 -1.87
C TYR A 99 0.46 7.34 -1.57
N PHE A 100 -0.37 7.60 -2.56
CA PHE A 100 -1.59 8.39 -2.38
C PHE A 100 -2.61 7.70 -1.48
N ALA A 101 -2.99 6.45 -1.76
CA ALA A 101 -3.99 5.73 -0.97
C ALA A 101 -3.51 5.51 0.48
N GLY A 102 -2.21 5.19 0.66
CA GLY A 102 -1.61 5.04 1.98
C GLY A 102 -1.66 6.35 2.78
N HIS A 103 -1.28 7.50 2.18
CA HIS A 103 -1.33 8.79 2.87
C HIS A 103 -2.75 9.27 3.15
N MET A 104 -3.71 9.02 2.27
CA MET A 104 -5.13 9.29 2.54
C MET A 104 -5.59 8.55 3.80
N LEU A 105 -5.26 7.26 3.94
CA LEU A 105 -5.65 6.49 5.12
C LEU A 105 -4.92 6.91 6.39
N LYS A 106 -3.67 7.38 6.31
CA LYS A 106 -2.92 7.87 7.47
C LYS A 106 -3.57 9.07 8.18
N THR A 107 -4.49 9.76 7.54
CA THR A 107 -5.30 10.79 8.21
C THR A 107 -6.27 10.22 9.24
N PHE A 108 -6.58 8.93 9.15
CA PHE A 108 -7.54 8.22 10.01
C PHE A 108 -6.89 7.06 10.80
N TRP A 109 -5.81 6.48 10.27
CA TRP A 109 -5.20 5.24 10.73
C TRP A 109 -3.72 5.39 11.03
N THR A 110 -3.19 4.50 11.85
CA THR A 110 -1.75 4.38 12.08
C THR A 110 -1.05 3.76 10.87
N ASP A 111 0.22 4.06 10.70
CA ASP A 111 1.07 3.45 9.65
C ASP A 111 1.01 1.92 9.66
N LEU A 112 0.92 1.32 10.85
CA LEU A 112 0.87 -0.14 10.99
C LEU A 112 -0.46 -0.72 10.47
N GLN A 113 -1.59 -0.06 10.71
CA GLN A 113 -2.89 -0.46 10.20
C GLN A 113 -2.94 -0.36 8.67
N VAL A 114 -2.39 0.72 8.10
CA VAL A 114 -2.27 0.90 6.64
C VAL A 114 -1.48 -0.24 6.02
N VAL A 115 -0.29 -0.55 6.57
CA VAL A 115 0.54 -1.65 6.06
C VAL A 115 -0.15 -3.01 6.19
N ARG A 116 -0.80 -3.27 7.31
CA ARG A 116 -1.52 -4.54 7.50
C ARG A 116 -2.67 -4.69 6.51
N LEU A 117 -3.45 -3.63 6.26
CA LEU A 117 -4.49 -3.68 5.25
C LEU A 117 -3.92 -3.91 3.84
N PHE A 118 -2.80 -3.27 3.50
CA PHE A 118 -2.10 -3.51 2.24
C PHE A 118 -1.74 -4.99 2.07
N LEU A 119 -1.14 -5.61 3.09
CA LEU A 119 -0.78 -7.03 3.06
C LEU A 119 -2.01 -7.96 3.03
N VAL A 120 -3.04 -7.65 3.81
CA VAL A 120 -4.32 -8.37 3.77
C VAL A 120 -4.94 -8.28 2.38
N GLY A 121 -4.91 -7.10 1.74
CA GLY A 121 -5.38 -6.91 0.37
C GLY A 121 -4.63 -7.77 -0.65
N ILE A 122 -3.30 -7.89 -0.52
CA ILE A 122 -2.50 -8.82 -1.34
C ILE A 122 -2.97 -10.25 -1.12
N ILE A 123 -3.03 -10.72 0.13
CA ILE A 123 -3.41 -12.11 0.44
C ILE A 123 -4.83 -12.42 -0.05
N THR A 124 -5.81 -11.55 0.19
CA THR A 124 -7.19 -11.78 -0.25
C THR A 124 -7.33 -11.73 -1.76
N GLY A 125 -6.57 -10.87 -2.44
CA GLY A 125 -6.46 -10.86 -3.90
C GLY A 125 -5.88 -12.16 -4.44
N GLY A 126 -4.81 -12.66 -3.84
CA GLY A 126 -4.21 -13.95 -4.17
C GLY A 126 -5.17 -15.13 -3.96
N ILE A 127 -5.90 -15.15 -2.84
CA ILE A 127 -6.92 -16.17 -2.57
C ILE A 127 -8.03 -16.11 -3.62
N ALA A 128 -8.54 -14.92 -3.95
CA ALA A 128 -9.56 -14.76 -4.99
C ALA A 128 -9.08 -15.26 -6.35
N PHE A 129 -7.83 -14.94 -6.73
CA PHE A 129 -7.20 -15.44 -7.95
C PHE A 129 -7.13 -16.97 -7.97
N VAL A 130 -6.62 -17.61 -6.93
CA VAL A 130 -6.49 -19.08 -6.86
C VAL A 130 -7.87 -19.74 -6.94
N LEU A 131 -8.87 -19.25 -6.21
CA LEU A 131 -10.22 -19.82 -6.21
C LEU A 131 -10.88 -19.74 -7.59
N ILE A 132 -10.78 -18.60 -8.27
CA ILE A 132 -11.42 -18.44 -9.59
C ILE A 132 -10.62 -19.13 -10.69
N SER A 133 -9.31 -19.29 -10.55
CA SER A 133 -8.48 -20.02 -11.49
C SER A 133 -8.81 -21.53 -11.58
N LEU A 134 -9.61 -22.08 -10.65
CA LEU A 134 -10.21 -23.41 -10.79
C LEU A 134 -11.03 -23.57 -12.09
N TRP A 135 -11.67 -22.49 -12.53
CA TRP A 135 -12.46 -22.44 -13.77
C TRP A 135 -11.71 -21.83 -14.95
N SER A 136 -10.49 -21.29 -14.71
CA SER A 136 -9.67 -20.63 -15.72
C SER A 136 -8.19 -21.01 -15.56
N PRO A 137 -7.83 -22.31 -15.74
CA PRO A 137 -6.49 -22.82 -15.41
C PRO A 137 -5.36 -22.27 -16.30
N GLY A 138 -5.69 -21.67 -17.45
CA GLY A 138 -4.74 -21.08 -18.40
C GLY A 138 -4.28 -19.65 -18.07
N TRP A 139 -4.67 -19.09 -16.93
CA TRP A 139 -4.20 -17.75 -16.55
C TRP A 139 -2.70 -17.72 -16.28
N ASN A 140 -2.08 -16.61 -16.71
CA ASN A 140 -0.70 -16.33 -16.36
C ASN A 140 -0.51 -16.20 -14.85
N PRO A 141 0.69 -16.50 -14.32
CA PRO A 141 0.99 -16.29 -12.91
C PRO A 141 0.71 -14.85 -12.48
N LEU A 142 0.09 -14.68 -11.32
CA LEU A 142 -0.24 -13.37 -10.79
C LEU A 142 1.02 -12.66 -10.26
N MET A 143 1.16 -11.38 -10.60
CA MET A 143 2.20 -10.47 -10.10
C MET A 143 1.64 -9.06 -9.93
N GLY A 144 2.07 -8.36 -8.89
CA GLY A 144 1.75 -6.95 -8.64
C GLY A 144 1.10 -6.65 -7.30
N ALA A 145 1.44 -5.47 -6.75
CA ALA A 145 0.94 -4.98 -5.47
C ALA A 145 -0.51 -4.44 -5.53
N SER A 146 -1.12 -4.40 -6.71
CA SER A 146 -2.35 -3.66 -7.00
C SER A 146 -3.58 -4.11 -6.19
N ALA A 147 -3.69 -5.39 -5.81
CA ALA A 147 -4.74 -5.86 -4.91
C ALA A 147 -4.64 -5.19 -3.53
N GLY A 148 -3.43 -5.07 -2.98
CA GLY A 148 -3.18 -4.33 -1.74
C GLY A 148 -3.45 -2.84 -1.88
N VAL A 149 -3.07 -2.24 -3.00
CA VAL A 149 -3.34 -0.82 -3.30
C VAL A 149 -4.83 -0.54 -3.38
N LEU A 150 -5.60 -1.40 -4.07
CA LEU A 150 -7.06 -1.26 -4.14
C LEU A 150 -7.72 -1.48 -2.78
N ALA A 151 -7.18 -2.35 -1.92
CA ALA A 151 -7.66 -2.45 -0.55
C ALA A 151 -7.54 -1.13 0.21
N LEU A 152 -6.39 -0.45 0.11
CA LEU A 152 -6.21 0.87 0.72
C LEU A 152 -7.16 1.92 0.13
N LEU A 153 -7.30 1.95 -1.19
CA LEU A 153 -8.17 2.91 -1.88
C LEU A 153 -9.63 2.74 -1.48
N LEU A 154 -10.13 1.51 -1.44
CA LEU A 154 -11.53 1.23 -1.07
C LEU A 154 -11.80 1.51 0.42
N ALA A 155 -10.83 1.25 1.31
CA ALA A 155 -10.93 1.64 2.71
C ALA A 155 -10.98 3.17 2.85
N ALA A 156 -10.13 3.92 2.16
CA ALA A 156 -10.15 5.39 2.16
C ALA A 156 -11.48 5.92 1.61
N THR A 157 -11.99 5.34 0.53
CA THR A 157 -13.30 5.70 -0.06
C THR A 157 -14.44 5.46 0.91
N ARG A 158 -14.41 4.35 1.65
CA ARG A 158 -15.45 4.04 2.63
C ARG A 158 -15.45 5.01 3.80
N MET A 159 -14.28 5.50 4.21
CA MET A 159 -14.16 6.48 5.30
C MET A 159 -14.50 7.89 4.85
N SER A 160 -14.07 8.29 3.66
CA SER A 160 -14.25 9.66 3.16
C SER A 160 -14.52 9.67 1.64
N PRO A 161 -15.73 9.25 1.20
CA PRO A 161 -16.04 9.08 -0.23
C PRO A 161 -15.95 10.38 -1.03
N ARG A 162 -16.20 11.52 -0.40
CA ARG A 162 -16.17 12.84 -1.03
C ARG A 162 -14.82 13.55 -0.92
N MET A 163 -13.79 12.90 -0.36
CA MET A 163 -12.44 13.45 -0.32
C MET A 163 -12.00 13.86 -1.73
N PRO A 164 -11.53 15.10 -1.93
CA PRO A 164 -11.13 15.56 -3.25
C PRO A 164 -9.81 14.92 -3.67
N VAL A 165 -9.79 14.37 -4.87
CA VAL A 165 -8.58 13.88 -5.55
C VAL A 165 -8.35 14.74 -6.79
N TYR A 166 -7.12 15.21 -6.97
CA TYR A 166 -6.75 16.00 -8.14
C TYR A 166 -6.11 15.10 -9.19
N LEU A 167 -6.89 14.68 -10.18
CA LEU A 167 -6.38 13.90 -11.31
C LEU A 167 -5.49 14.80 -12.16
N LEU A 168 -4.26 14.35 -12.44
CA LEU A 168 -3.23 15.10 -13.15
C LEU A 168 -2.95 16.50 -12.55
N GLY A 169 -3.28 16.72 -11.27
CA GLY A 169 -3.13 18.00 -10.60
C GLY A 169 -4.15 19.09 -11.01
N ILE A 170 -5.07 18.79 -11.95
CA ILE A 170 -5.98 19.77 -12.57
C ILE A 170 -7.44 19.47 -12.22
N PHE A 171 -7.89 18.23 -12.43
CA PHE A 171 -9.29 17.86 -12.31
C PHE A 171 -9.63 17.39 -10.90
N LYS A 172 -10.42 18.19 -10.18
CA LYS A 172 -10.92 17.84 -8.85
C LYS A 172 -12.10 16.88 -8.97
N VAL A 173 -11.92 15.63 -8.56
CA VAL A 173 -12.97 14.61 -8.52
C VAL A 173 -13.09 14.01 -7.11
N PRO A 174 -14.27 13.56 -6.67
CA PRO A 174 -14.40 12.89 -5.39
C PRO A 174 -13.81 11.47 -5.47
N LEU A 175 -13.22 11.01 -4.36
CA LEU A 175 -12.51 9.73 -4.25
C LEU A 175 -13.36 8.53 -4.71
N TRP A 176 -14.68 8.54 -4.42
CA TRP A 176 -15.57 7.46 -4.85
C TRP A 176 -15.62 7.29 -6.38
N VAL A 177 -15.47 8.38 -7.16
CA VAL A 177 -15.45 8.31 -8.63
C VAL A 177 -14.20 7.58 -9.10
N VAL A 178 -13.03 7.90 -8.51
CA VAL A 178 -11.76 7.20 -8.83
C VAL A 178 -11.89 5.72 -8.54
N SER A 179 -12.43 5.37 -7.37
CA SER A 179 -12.63 3.97 -6.98
C SER A 179 -13.63 3.24 -7.88
N ALA A 180 -14.73 3.91 -8.24
CA ALA A 180 -15.74 3.34 -9.14
C ALA A 180 -15.16 3.07 -10.55
N ILE A 181 -14.36 3.98 -11.08
CA ILE A 181 -13.67 3.80 -12.38
C ILE A 181 -12.72 2.60 -12.32
N LEU A 182 -11.90 2.48 -11.27
CA LEU A 182 -10.96 1.36 -11.15
C LEU A 182 -11.67 0.02 -10.96
N LEU A 183 -12.75 -0.01 -10.19
CA LEU A 183 -13.59 -1.21 -10.07
C LEU A 183 -14.26 -1.56 -11.40
N PHE A 184 -14.79 -0.58 -12.12
CA PHE A 184 -15.38 -0.78 -13.44
C PHE A 184 -14.36 -1.35 -14.43
N ILE A 185 -13.13 -0.80 -14.48
CA ILE A 185 -12.04 -1.32 -15.30
C ILE A 185 -11.73 -2.78 -14.91
N SER A 186 -11.70 -3.09 -13.61
CA SER A 186 -11.46 -4.47 -13.15
C SER A 186 -12.59 -5.42 -13.57
N VAL A 187 -13.84 -5.02 -13.47
CA VAL A 187 -14.97 -5.86 -13.92
C VAL A 187 -14.97 -6.02 -15.44
N ALA A 188 -14.76 -4.94 -16.19
CA ALA A 188 -14.71 -4.98 -17.65
C ALA A 188 -13.53 -5.82 -18.19
N GLY A 189 -12.43 -5.89 -17.45
CA GLY A 189 -11.23 -6.64 -17.81
C GLY A 189 -11.24 -8.12 -17.44
N LEU A 190 -12.31 -8.64 -16.80
CA LEU A 190 -12.38 -10.03 -16.34
C LEU A 190 -12.25 -11.07 -17.47
N SER A 191 -12.78 -10.77 -18.65
CA SER A 191 -12.73 -11.64 -19.82
C SER A 191 -11.45 -11.44 -20.67
N GLY A 192 -10.58 -10.49 -20.32
CA GLY A 192 -9.35 -10.20 -21.04
C GLY A 192 -8.19 -11.12 -20.63
N GLU A 193 -7.06 -10.93 -21.31
CA GLU A 193 -5.82 -11.71 -21.05
C GLU A 193 -5.32 -11.62 -19.62
N ASN A 194 -5.57 -10.50 -18.92
CA ASN A 194 -5.26 -10.30 -17.51
C ASN A 194 -6.47 -10.50 -16.58
N GLY A 195 -7.41 -11.37 -16.93
CA GLY A 195 -8.60 -11.64 -16.11
C GLY A 195 -8.26 -12.05 -14.68
N GLY A 196 -7.21 -12.84 -14.49
CA GLY A 196 -6.71 -13.23 -13.16
C GLY A 196 -6.27 -12.04 -12.30
N GLY A 197 -5.55 -11.09 -12.89
CA GLY A 197 -5.18 -9.85 -12.22
C GLY A 197 -6.41 -9.02 -11.81
N GLN A 198 -7.45 -8.97 -12.65
CA GLN A 198 -8.68 -8.26 -12.34
C GLN A 198 -9.45 -8.92 -11.18
N VAL A 199 -9.47 -10.24 -11.12
CA VAL A 199 -10.05 -10.97 -9.97
C VAL A 199 -9.29 -10.63 -8.68
N ALA A 200 -7.96 -10.61 -8.72
CA ALA A 200 -7.17 -10.22 -7.56
C ALA A 200 -7.45 -8.77 -7.11
N HIS A 201 -7.64 -7.83 -8.06
CA HIS A 201 -8.07 -6.46 -7.78
C HIS A 201 -9.39 -6.43 -7.00
N LEU A 202 -10.39 -7.16 -7.46
CA LEU A 202 -11.70 -7.23 -6.80
C LEU A 202 -11.61 -7.87 -5.41
N GLY A 203 -10.78 -8.92 -5.24
CA GLY A 203 -10.52 -9.54 -3.94
C GLY A 203 -9.89 -8.58 -2.94
N GLY A 204 -8.88 -7.82 -3.36
CA GLY A 204 -8.26 -6.77 -2.55
C GLY A 204 -9.23 -5.63 -2.22
N ALA A 205 -9.99 -5.16 -3.21
CA ALA A 205 -10.99 -4.12 -3.04
C ALA A 205 -12.07 -4.51 -2.01
N LEU A 206 -12.54 -5.76 -2.05
CA LEU A 206 -13.49 -6.30 -1.08
C LEU A 206 -12.92 -6.27 0.34
N ALA A 207 -11.68 -6.70 0.53
CA ALA A 207 -11.03 -6.64 1.84
C ALA A 207 -10.97 -5.19 2.37
N GLY A 208 -10.58 -4.25 1.51
CA GLY A 208 -10.54 -2.82 1.85
C GLY A 208 -11.91 -2.27 2.22
N TRP A 209 -12.93 -2.63 1.47
CA TRP A 209 -14.30 -2.22 1.76
C TRP A 209 -14.81 -2.79 3.08
N VAL A 210 -14.58 -4.08 3.37
CA VAL A 210 -15.03 -4.74 4.60
C VAL A 210 -14.30 -4.16 5.82
N LEU A 211 -12.97 -4.05 5.77
CA LEU A 211 -12.14 -3.62 6.90
C LEU A 211 -12.04 -2.10 7.04
N GLY A 212 -12.48 -1.33 6.05
CA GLY A 212 -12.34 0.12 6.02
C GLY A 212 -13.02 0.87 7.16
N ARG A 213 -14.00 0.26 7.86
CA ARG A 213 -14.65 0.86 9.05
C ARG A 213 -14.18 0.27 10.37
N SER A 214 -13.38 -0.77 10.33
CA SER A 214 -13.01 -1.56 11.50
C SER A 214 -11.49 -1.75 11.58
N PRO A 215 -10.72 -0.64 11.73
CA PRO A 215 -9.27 -0.71 11.80
C PRO A 215 -8.77 -1.46 13.03
N GLU A 216 -9.61 -1.67 14.05
CA GLU A 216 -9.32 -2.46 15.24
C GLU A 216 -8.95 -3.91 14.91
N TYR A 217 -9.54 -4.53 13.89
CA TYR A 217 -9.17 -5.86 13.42
C TYR A 217 -7.73 -5.92 12.83
N LEU A 218 -7.18 -4.75 12.48
CA LEU A 218 -5.82 -4.62 11.97
C LEU A 218 -4.80 -4.29 13.08
N THR A 219 -5.22 -4.09 14.33
CA THR A 219 -4.29 -3.75 15.41
C THR A 219 -3.53 -4.94 15.96
N GLY A 220 -3.89 -6.18 15.58
CA GLY A 220 -3.32 -7.41 16.13
C GLY A 220 -3.71 -7.64 17.58
N PHE A 221 -3.84 -8.89 17.97
CA PHE A 221 -4.11 -9.28 19.35
C PHE A 221 -2.91 -8.85 20.22
N SER A 222 -3.06 -7.70 20.88
CA SER A 222 -2.10 -7.26 21.89
C SER A 222 -2.38 -8.06 23.16
N TRP A 223 -1.48 -8.94 23.54
CA TRP A 223 -1.42 -9.51 24.90
C TRP A 223 -1.09 -8.45 25.97
N ARG A 224 -1.00 -7.19 25.57
CA ARG A 224 -0.99 -6.10 26.55
C ARG A 224 -2.38 -6.07 27.17
N THR A 225 -2.48 -6.65 28.36
CA THR A 225 -3.56 -6.42 29.32
C THR A 225 -4.18 -5.04 29.08
N SER A 226 -5.49 -5.03 28.88
CA SER A 226 -6.28 -3.81 28.86
C SER A 226 -6.02 -3.05 30.17
N ARG A 227 -4.96 -2.28 30.21
CA ARG A 227 -4.94 -1.15 31.13
C ARG A 227 -5.99 -0.22 30.55
N PHE A 228 -7.10 -0.19 31.24
CA PHE A 228 -8.15 0.79 31.18
C PHE A 228 -7.67 2.08 30.54
N GLY A 229 -8.46 2.54 29.56
CA GLY A 229 -8.17 3.71 28.77
C GLY A 229 -7.44 4.78 29.56
N SER A 230 -6.30 5.18 29.07
CA SER A 230 -5.78 6.50 29.39
C SER A 230 -6.73 7.50 28.73
N ARG A 231 -7.86 7.77 29.39
CA ARG A 231 -8.51 9.06 29.24
C ARG A 231 -7.38 10.04 29.44
N ALA A 232 -7.05 10.85 28.43
CA ALA A 232 -6.21 12.00 28.65
C ALA A 232 -6.73 12.63 29.93
N PRO A 233 -5.90 12.84 30.95
CA PRO A 233 -6.43 13.21 32.25
C PRO A 233 -7.25 14.47 32.02
N LEU A 234 -8.54 14.43 32.41
CA LEU A 234 -9.48 15.54 32.34
C LEU A 234 -8.89 16.83 32.95
N ARG A 235 -7.84 16.68 33.75
CA ARG A 235 -7.00 17.74 34.30
C ARG A 235 -6.31 18.60 33.24
N VAL A 236 -5.74 18.01 32.17
CA VAL A 236 -5.03 18.78 31.11
C VAL A 236 -6.01 19.58 30.25
N VAL A 237 -7.19 19.02 29.98
CA VAL A 237 -8.25 19.75 29.26
C VAL A 237 -8.76 20.90 30.09
N ARG A 238 -8.97 20.69 31.41
CA ARG A 238 -9.45 21.70 32.35
C ARG A 238 -8.44 22.85 32.55
N GLU A 239 -7.14 22.56 32.62
CA GLU A 239 -6.10 23.59 32.70
C GLU A 239 -6.05 24.45 31.44
N LYS A 240 -6.10 23.86 30.24
CA LYS A 240 -6.15 24.62 29.00
C LYS A 240 -7.41 25.48 28.85
N THR A 241 -8.55 24.99 29.31
CA THR A 241 -9.80 25.76 29.30
C THR A 241 -9.71 26.97 30.23
N LEU A 242 -9.15 26.79 31.44
CA LEU A 242 -8.94 27.89 32.38
C LEU A 242 -7.96 28.95 31.89
N GLU A 243 -6.89 28.54 31.19
CA GLU A 243 -5.97 29.49 30.55
C GLU A 243 -6.66 30.27 29.42
N LEU A 244 -7.49 29.60 28.60
CA LEU A 244 -8.25 30.25 27.53
C LEU A 244 -9.25 31.26 28.08
N ASP A 245 -10.00 30.91 29.13
CA ASP A 245 -10.95 31.78 29.80
C ASP A 245 -10.26 33.01 30.39
N ALA A 246 -9.08 32.83 31.01
CA ALA A 246 -8.29 33.94 31.57
C ALA A 246 -7.75 34.88 30.46
N ILE A 247 -7.41 34.37 29.27
CA ILE A 247 -7.01 35.18 28.14
C ILE A 247 -8.20 35.95 27.59
N LEU A 248 -9.35 35.31 27.42
CA LEU A 248 -10.58 35.95 26.95
C LEU A 248 -11.06 37.07 27.91
N GLU A 249 -10.95 36.86 29.21
CA GLU A 249 -11.26 37.88 30.20
C GLU A 249 -10.32 39.11 30.14
N LYS A 250 -9.02 38.87 29.89
CA LYS A 250 -8.04 39.96 29.65
C LYS A 250 -8.37 40.78 28.39
N ILE A 251 -8.74 40.10 27.31
CA ILE A 251 -9.10 40.77 26.06
C ILE A 251 -10.36 41.62 26.22
N SER A 252 -11.37 41.13 26.95
CA SER A 252 -12.61 41.84 27.19
C SER A 252 -12.46 43.09 28.07
N LYS A 253 -11.35 43.20 28.83
CA LYS A 253 -11.08 44.37 29.71
C LYS A 253 -10.24 45.45 29.01
N VAL A 254 -9.71 45.21 27.81
CA VAL A 254 -8.85 46.11 27.05
C VAL A 254 -9.60 46.77 25.85
N GLY A 255 -10.78 46.26 25.50
CA GLY A 255 -11.70 46.84 24.51
C GLY A 255 -12.87 47.53 25.17
#